data_e70505cfa2becb26d6d8fc27977bcd39
#
_entry.id   e70505cfa2becb26d6d8fc27977bcd39
#
_cell.length_a   1.000
_cell.length_b   1.000
_cell.length_c   1.000
_cell.angle_alpha   90.00
_cell.angle_beta   90.00
_cell.angle_gamma   90.00
#
_symmetry.space_group_name_H-M   'P 1'
#
loop_
_entity.id
_entity.type
_entity.pdbx_description
1 polymer ?
#
loop_
_entity_poly.entity_id
_entity_poly.type
_entity_poly.pdbx_seq_one_letter_code
_entity_poly.pdbx_strand_id
1 'polypeptide(L)'
;MTLVYEAADGVSDNIARSFASSQADVIRSILTDLAGTEQKLDVDMDLRPEGKNGPLVRSFDSCREYYASWSQTWERQALLRARVAAGCPELGARFIAQIADPLRYSADGVTAEEAHSIHQLKARMEAERLPRGVRNDRHIKLGRGGLSDVEWTVQLLQLRYAAQWEDVRTTHTIDALDALEKHGVIRADDAQILRHSWQLCTDLRNASFLWSGRAQQADIIPDDYFDMGGLAVCLGHEAHRGLQFMDDVIGVMRKCRDVVNRLFYGRE
;
A
#
# COMPACT_ATOMS: atom_id res chain seq x y z
N MET A 1 -10.00 3.23 -3.39
CA MET A 1 -11.35 2.70 -3.00
C MET A 1 -12.00 2.09 -4.22
N THR A 2 -12.65 0.91 -4.09
CA THR A 2 -13.43 0.27 -5.16
C THR A 2 -14.87 0.18 -4.70
N LEU A 3 -15.81 0.55 -5.57
CA LEU A 3 -17.25 0.56 -5.29
C LEU A 3 -17.94 -0.51 -6.13
N VAL A 4 -18.61 -1.43 -5.44
CA VAL A 4 -19.32 -2.56 -6.05
C VAL A 4 -20.80 -2.46 -5.71
N TYR A 5 -21.67 -2.72 -6.67
CA TYR A 5 -23.12 -2.75 -6.47
C TYR A 5 -23.72 -4.06 -6.97
N GLU A 6 -24.92 -4.33 -6.53
CA GLU A 6 -25.80 -5.39 -7.03
C GLU A 6 -27.20 -4.81 -7.22
N ALA A 7 -27.84 -5.11 -8.34
CA ALA A 7 -29.19 -4.66 -8.58
C ALA A 7 -30.17 -5.45 -7.68
N ALA A 8 -31.12 -4.76 -7.07
CA ALA A 8 -32.19 -5.43 -6.32
C ALA A 8 -33.14 -6.15 -7.31
N ASP A 9 -33.88 -7.14 -6.79
CA ASP A 9 -34.84 -7.90 -7.59
C ASP A 9 -35.83 -6.98 -8.31
N GLY A 10 -35.98 -7.17 -9.61
CA GLY A 10 -36.87 -6.39 -10.46
C GLY A 10 -36.32 -5.00 -10.87
N VAL A 11 -35.13 -4.62 -10.42
CA VAL A 11 -34.48 -3.37 -10.82
C VAL A 11 -33.52 -3.63 -11.98
N SER A 12 -33.63 -2.85 -13.07
CA SER A 12 -32.68 -2.99 -14.19
C SER A 12 -31.27 -2.53 -13.78
N ASP A 13 -30.24 -3.17 -14.35
CA ASP A 13 -28.85 -2.81 -14.09
C ASP A 13 -28.54 -1.33 -14.39
N ASN A 14 -29.16 -0.75 -15.41
CA ASN A 14 -28.97 0.66 -15.73
C ASN A 14 -29.45 1.59 -14.60
N ILE A 15 -30.58 1.27 -13.96
CA ILE A 15 -31.10 2.05 -12.83
C ILE A 15 -30.18 1.86 -11.62
N ALA A 16 -29.80 0.62 -11.31
CA ALA A 16 -28.91 0.31 -10.19
C ALA A 16 -27.54 1.01 -10.37
N ARG A 17 -26.97 0.96 -11.57
CA ARG A 17 -25.70 1.62 -11.91
C ARG A 17 -25.80 3.13 -11.77
N SER A 18 -26.85 3.75 -12.26
CA SER A 18 -27.06 5.20 -12.15
C SER A 18 -27.15 5.63 -10.69
N PHE A 19 -27.89 4.89 -9.88
CA PHE A 19 -27.98 5.12 -8.44
C PHE A 19 -26.62 4.94 -7.75
N ALA A 20 -25.92 3.84 -8.00
CA ALA A 20 -24.59 3.58 -7.42
C ALA A 20 -23.56 4.66 -7.81
N SER A 21 -23.61 5.16 -9.06
CA SER A 21 -22.75 6.25 -9.51
C SER A 21 -23.03 7.55 -8.74
N SER A 22 -24.30 7.88 -8.54
CA SER A 22 -24.69 9.04 -7.74
C SER A 22 -24.22 8.91 -6.29
N GLN A 23 -24.34 7.72 -5.67
CA GLN A 23 -23.83 7.47 -4.32
C GLN A 23 -22.30 7.62 -4.26
N ALA A 24 -21.58 7.14 -5.28
CA ALA A 24 -20.13 7.28 -5.38
C ALA A 24 -19.69 8.75 -5.39
N ASP A 25 -20.39 9.59 -6.14
CA ASP A 25 -20.11 11.03 -6.19
C ASP A 25 -20.39 11.71 -4.85
N VAL A 26 -21.48 11.35 -4.19
CA VAL A 26 -21.81 11.86 -2.83
C VAL A 26 -20.74 11.45 -1.81
N ILE A 27 -20.35 10.17 -1.78
CA ILE A 27 -19.30 9.68 -0.87
C ILE A 27 -18.00 10.44 -1.12
N ARG A 28 -17.60 10.58 -2.38
CA ARG A 28 -16.39 11.32 -2.73
C ARG A 28 -16.48 12.78 -2.27
N SER A 29 -17.59 13.45 -2.53
CA SER A 29 -17.81 14.84 -2.12
C SER A 29 -17.72 14.99 -0.58
N ILE A 30 -18.40 14.12 0.16
CA ILE A 30 -18.37 14.17 1.64
C ILE A 30 -16.93 13.98 2.17
N LEU A 31 -16.19 13.01 1.63
CA LEU A 31 -14.84 12.72 2.10
C LEU A 31 -13.81 13.78 1.70
N THR A 32 -13.99 14.41 0.53
CA THR A 32 -13.07 15.46 0.05
C THR A 32 -13.42 16.85 0.53
N ASP A 33 -14.69 17.09 0.93
CA ASP A 33 -15.19 18.40 1.36
C ASP A 33 -15.65 18.33 2.82
N LEU A 34 -14.78 17.87 3.72
CA LEU A 34 -15.02 17.89 5.15
C LEU A 34 -15.11 19.35 5.60
N ALA A 35 -16.36 19.83 5.76
CA ALA A 35 -16.68 21.20 6.08
C ALA A 35 -15.89 21.70 7.29
N GLY A 36 -15.11 22.76 7.10
CA GLY A 36 -14.40 23.46 8.15
C GLY A 36 -13.01 22.94 8.51
N THR A 37 -12.47 21.96 7.78
CA THR A 37 -11.07 21.55 7.92
C THR A 37 -10.26 21.98 6.70
N GLU A 38 -9.06 22.52 6.92
CA GLU A 38 -8.13 22.87 5.83
C GLU A 38 -7.59 21.64 5.10
N GLN A 39 -7.77 20.44 5.68
CA GLN A 39 -7.24 19.18 5.12
C GLN A 39 -8.36 18.36 4.52
N LYS A 40 -8.33 18.24 3.20
CA LYS A 40 -9.17 17.34 2.42
C LYS A 40 -8.62 15.92 2.48
N LEU A 41 -9.50 14.92 2.63
CA LEU A 41 -9.10 13.54 2.44
C LEU A 41 -8.93 13.27 0.94
N ASP A 42 -7.74 12.81 0.55
CA ASP A 42 -7.50 12.36 -0.82
C ASP A 42 -8.09 10.96 -1.00
N VAL A 43 -9.14 10.87 -1.82
CA VAL A 43 -9.84 9.61 -2.09
C VAL A 43 -9.32 9.01 -3.39
N ASP A 44 -8.34 8.13 -3.27
CA ASP A 44 -7.82 7.37 -4.41
C ASP A 44 -8.80 6.25 -4.81
N MET A 45 -9.29 6.32 -6.04
CA MET A 45 -10.16 5.32 -6.67
C MET A 45 -9.49 4.61 -7.86
N ASP A 46 -8.21 4.85 -8.11
CA ASP A 46 -7.51 4.39 -9.32
C ASP A 46 -7.13 2.90 -9.28
N LEU A 47 -7.24 2.24 -8.11
CA LEU A 47 -7.01 0.80 -7.98
C LEU A 47 -8.26 -0.06 -8.27
N ARG A 48 -9.28 0.51 -8.94
CA ARG A 48 -10.42 -0.24 -9.43
C ARG A 48 -10.11 -0.97 -10.74
N PRO A 49 -10.93 -1.96 -11.16
CA PRO A 49 -10.78 -2.63 -12.46
C PRO A 49 -10.60 -1.64 -13.61
N GLU A 50 -9.63 -1.88 -14.47
CA GLU A 50 -9.18 -1.00 -15.58
C GLU A 50 -8.58 0.34 -15.12
N GLY A 51 -8.33 0.53 -13.84
CA GLY A 51 -7.74 1.75 -13.29
C GLY A 51 -8.57 3.00 -13.59
N LYS A 52 -7.92 4.08 -13.98
CA LYS A 52 -8.56 5.36 -14.33
C LYS A 52 -9.55 5.27 -15.49
N ASN A 53 -9.37 4.30 -16.37
CA ASN A 53 -10.20 4.13 -17.58
C ASN A 53 -11.48 3.34 -17.29
N GLY A 54 -11.55 2.61 -16.18
CA GLY A 54 -12.71 1.84 -15.79
C GLY A 54 -13.83 2.68 -15.18
N PRO A 55 -15.09 2.17 -15.19
CA PRO A 55 -16.21 2.83 -14.55
C PRO A 55 -15.97 3.01 -13.06
N LEU A 56 -16.50 4.10 -12.49
CA LEU A 56 -16.35 4.43 -11.07
C LEU A 56 -17.00 3.40 -10.16
N VAL A 57 -18.11 2.84 -10.58
CA VAL A 57 -18.84 1.77 -9.91
C VAL A 57 -19.02 0.60 -10.87
N ARG A 58 -18.98 -0.63 -10.34
CA ARG A 58 -19.12 -1.83 -11.17
C ARG A 58 -20.05 -2.84 -10.46
N SER A 59 -20.89 -3.55 -11.22
CA SER A 59 -21.71 -4.61 -10.63
C SER A 59 -20.83 -5.78 -10.16
N PHE A 60 -21.32 -6.54 -9.18
CA PHE A 60 -20.62 -7.71 -8.66
C PHE A 60 -20.26 -8.71 -9.77
N ASP A 61 -21.22 -9.02 -10.65
CA ASP A 61 -21.00 -9.96 -11.74
C ASP A 61 -19.98 -9.44 -12.76
N SER A 62 -20.03 -8.15 -13.09
CA SER A 62 -19.01 -7.53 -13.96
C SER A 62 -17.62 -7.50 -13.32
N CYS A 63 -17.52 -7.32 -12.00
CA CYS A 63 -16.24 -7.48 -11.29
C CYS A 63 -15.73 -8.92 -11.39
N ARG A 64 -16.60 -9.90 -11.14
CA ARG A 64 -16.24 -11.32 -11.18
C ARG A 64 -15.73 -11.73 -12.57
N GLU A 65 -16.44 -11.33 -13.62
CA GLU A 65 -16.03 -11.59 -15.01
C GLU A 65 -14.68 -10.93 -15.34
N TYR A 66 -14.52 -9.66 -14.97
CA TYR A 66 -13.29 -8.92 -15.19
C TYR A 66 -12.10 -9.58 -14.51
N TYR A 67 -12.18 -9.85 -13.23
CA TYR A 67 -11.08 -10.44 -12.47
C TYR A 67 -10.76 -11.87 -12.89
N ALA A 68 -11.74 -12.62 -13.39
CA ALA A 68 -11.52 -13.97 -13.91
C ALA A 68 -10.81 -14.00 -15.27
N SER A 69 -10.94 -12.95 -16.10
CA SER A 69 -10.52 -13.00 -17.50
C SER A 69 -9.50 -11.95 -17.91
N TRP A 70 -9.49 -10.78 -17.26
CA TRP A 70 -8.76 -9.60 -17.74
C TRP A 70 -7.82 -8.99 -16.71
N SER A 71 -7.87 -9.44 -15.46
CA SER A 71 -7.05 -8.84 -14.40
C SER A 71 -5.56 -9.03 -14.64
N GLN A 72 -4.79 -8.00 -14.30
CA GLN A 72 -3.33 -8.00 -14.41
C GLN A 72 -2.67 -8.29 -13.06
N THR A 73 -1.41 -8.67 -13.07
CA THR A 73 -0.64 -9.02 -11.86
C THR A 73 -0.66 -7.91 -10.80
N TRP A 74 -0.61 -6.63 -11.20
CA TRP A 74 -0.64 -5.51 -10.25
C TRP A 74 -2.00 -5.38 -9.54
N GLU A 75 -3.11 -5.74 -10.21
CA GLU A 75 -4.44 -5.72 -9.59
C GLU A 75 -4.57 -6.82 -8.54
N ARG A 76 -4.02 -8.00 -8.84
CA ARG A 76 -3.90 -9.09 -7.88
C ARG A 76 -3.10 -8.66 -6.65
N GLN A 77 -1.98 -7.95 -6.82
CA GLN A 77 -1.20 -7.38 -5.73
C GLN A 77 -2.00 -6.32 -4.94
N ALA A 78 -2.74 -5.44 -5.63
CA ALA A 78 -3.57 -4.42 -4.98
C ALA A 78 -4.68 -5.05 -4.11
N LEU A 79 -5.25 -6.18 -4.54
CA LEU A 79 -6.27 -6.92 -3.78
C LEU A 79 -5.75 -7.45 -2.43
N LEU A 80 -4.44 -7.59 -2.20
CA LEU A 80 -3.89 -7.93 -0.88
C LEU A 80 -4.32 -6.95 0.21
N ARG A 81 -4.63 -5.71 -0.15
CA ARG A 81 -5.10 -4.66 0.77
C ARG A 81 -6.63 -4.52 0.79
N ALA A 82 -7.35 -5.32 -0.02
CA ALA A 82 -8.79 -5.24 -0.10
C ALA A 82 -9.45 -5.77 1.18
N ARG A 83 -10.34 -4.96 1.73
CA ARG A 83 -11.22 -5.30 2.84
C ARG A 83 -12.56 -4.60 2.67
N VAL A 84 -13.60 -5.14 3.25
CA VAL A 84 -14.89 -4.46 3.34
C VAL A 84 -14.75 -3.27 4.28
N ALA A 85 -15.09 -2.08 3.80
CA ALA A 85 -15.00 -0.85 4.60
C ALA A 85 -16.39 -0.33 5.00
N ALA A 86 -17.37 -0.42 4.09
CA ALA A 86 -18.74 0.05 4.31
C ALA A 86 -19.69 -0.59 3.29
N GLY A 87 -20.99 -0.42 3.48
CA GLY A 87 -22.05 -0.90 2.60
C GLY A 87 -22.69 -2.20 3.09
N CYS A 88 -23.22 -3.00 2.17
CA CYS A 88 -23.83 -4.29 2.47
C CYS A 88 -22.75 -5.31 2.86
N PRO A 89 -22.76 -5.84 4.10
CA PRO A 89 -21.75 -6.78 4.58
C PRO A 89 -21.74 -8.09 3.77
N GLU A 90 -22.90 -8.58 3.35
CA GLU A 90 -23.07 -9.82 2.59
C GLU A 90 -22.45 -9.70 1.20
N LEU A 91 -22.70 -8.59 0.49
CA LEU A 91 -22.09 -8.32 -0.81
C LEU A 91 -20.57 -8.16 -0.67
N GLY A 92 -20.13 -7.46 0.36
CA GLY A 92 -18.72 -7.30 0.66
C GLY A 92 -18.02 -8.63 0.95
N ALA A 93 -18.61 -9.47 1.79
CA ALA A 93 -18.09 -10.81 2.10
C ALA A 93 -18.03 -11.70 0.85
N ARG A 94 -19.05 -11.65 -0.01
CA ARG A 94 -19.05 -12.38 -1.29
C ARG A 94 -17.94 -11.88 -2.22
N PHE A 95 -17.72 -10.58 -2.30
CA PHE A 95 -16.61 -10.03 -3.10
C PHE A 95 -15.25 -10.53 -2.62
N ILE A 96 -15.02 -10.51 -1.33
CA ILE A 96 -13.78 -11.04 -0.74
C ILE A 96 -13.62 -12.52 -1.04
N ALA A 97 -14.63 -13.35 -0.71
CA ALA A 97 -14.53 -14.81 -0.81
C ALA A 97 -14.52 -15.33 -2.25
N GLN A 98 -15.25 -14.71 -3.18
CA GLN A 98 -15.43 -15.23 -4.53
C GLN A 98 -14.55 -14.55 -5.59
N ILE A 99 -14.03 -13.34 -5.30
CA ILE A 99 -13.22 -12.57 -6.24
C ILE A 99 -11.81 -12.33 -5.69
N ALA A 100 -11.68 -11.69 -4.53
CA ALA A 100 -10.38 -11.25 -4.05
C ALA A 100 -9.50 -12.43 -3.58
N ASP A 101 -10.03 -13.31 -2.73
CA ASP A 101 -9.26 -14.41 -2.12
C ASP A 101 -8.74 -15.43 -3.14
N PRO A 102 -9.53 -15.89 -4.13
CA PRO A 102 -9.01 -16.79 -5.15
C PRO A 102 -7.84 -16.22 -5.98
N LEU A 103 -7.82 -14.91 -6.14
CA LEU A 103 -6.76 -14.22 -6.88
C LEU A 103 -5.52 -14.00 -6.01
N ARG A 104 -5.70 -13.36 -4.85
CA ARG A 104 -4.57 -12.95 -4.01
C ARG A 104 -3.92 -14.11 -3.25
N TYR A 105 -4.65 -15.22 -3.05
CA TYR A 105 -4.19 -16.41 -2.33
C TYR A 105 -4.26 -17.67 -3.20
N SER A 106 -3.96 -17.51 -4.50
CA SER A 106 -3.94 -18.62 -5.45
C SER A 106 -3.00 -19.73 -5.01
N ALA A 107 -3.45 -20.97 -5.15
CA ALA A 107 -2.66 -22.16 -4.83
C ALA A 107 -1.36 -22.26 -5.68
N ASP A 108 -1.38 -21.71 -6.89
CA ASP A 108 -0.23 -21.69 -7.81
C ASP A 108 0.86 -20.68 -7.39
N GLY A 109 0.57 -19.86 -6.36
CA GLY A 109 1.50 -18.82 -5.90
C GLY A 109 1.75 -17.74 -6.97
N VAL A 110 3.00 -17.35 -7.19
CA VAL A 110 3.44 -16.35 -8.18
C VAL A 110 4.39 -16.98 -9.18
N THR A 111 4.09 -16.89 -10.45
CA THR A 111 4.99 -17.33 -11.52
C THR A 111 6.22 -16.42 -11.65
N ALA A 112 7.25 -16.91 -12.34
CA ALA A 112 8.44 -16.08 -12.60
C ALA A 112 8.11 -14.83 -13.44
N GLU A 113 7.17 -14.94 -14.37
CA GLU A 113 6.70 -13.82 -15.22
C GLU A 113 5.94 -12.77 -14.40
N GLU A 114 5.05 -13.22 -13.51
CA GLU A 114 4.34 -12.32 -12.59
C GLU A 114 5.30 -11.60 -11.64
N ALA A 115 6.25 -12.33 -11.05
CA ALA A 115 7.28 -11.72 -10.20
C ALA A 115 8.09 -10.68 -10.97
N HIS A 116 8.49 -10.99 -12.21
CA HIS A 116 9.18 -10.05 -13.08
C HIS A 116 8.34 -8.79 -13.36
N SER A 117 7.05 -8.95 -13.65
CA SER A 117 6.12 -7.84 -13.86
C SER A 117 6.00 -6.95 -12.62
N ILE A 118 5.95 -7.54 -11.42
CA ILE A 118 5.96 -6.81 -10.14
C ILE A 118 7.26 -6.02 -9.97
N HIS A 119 8.42 -6.63 -10.26
CA HIS A 119 9.72 -5.96 -10.20
C HIS A 119 9.81 -4.77 -11.15
N GLN A 120 9.34 -4.94 -12.41
CA GLN A 120 9.31 -3.87 -13.40
C GLN A 120 8.39 -2.72 -12.97
N LEU A 121 7.20 -3.03 -12.46
CA LEU A 121 6.26 -2.03 -11.99
C LEU A 121 6.83 -1.23 -10.83
N LYS A 122 7.48 -1.90 -9.86
CA LYS A 122 8.15 -1.23 -8.74
C LYS A 122 9.27 -0.31 -9.23
N ALA A 123 10.12 -0.78 -10.13
CA ALA A 123 11.21 0.03 -10.70
C ALA A 123 10.67 1.27 -11.43
N ARG A 124 9.59 1.13 -12.20
CA ARG A 124 8.91 2.24 -12.86
C ARG A 124 8.35 3.23 -11.85
N MET A 125 7.66 2.75 -10.82
CA MET A 125 7.11 3.60 -9.76
C MET A 125 8.21 4.40 -9.04
N GLU A 126 9.35 3.78 -8.72
CA GLU A 126 10.52 4.46 -8.12
C GLU A 126 11.08 5.55 -9.03
N ALA A 127 11.12 5.30 -10.36
CA ALA A 127 11.64 6.26 -11.33
C ALA A 127 10.69 7.44 -11.62
N GLU A 128 9.38 7.16 -11.69
CA GLU A 128 8.39 8.14 -12.17
C GLU A 128 7.75 8.96 -11.04
N ARG A 129 7.62 8.39 -9.83
CA ARG A 129 6.90 9.02 -8.72
C ARG A 129 7.79 9.73 -7.71
N LEU A 130 9.10 9.56 -7.78
CA LEU A 130 10.01 10.32 -6.93
C LEU A 130 9.95 11.80 -7.34
N PRO A 131 9.69 12.73 -6.40
CA PRO A 131 9.61 14.16 -6.72
C PRO A 131 10.94 14.67 -7.31
N ARG A 132 10.86 15.55 -8.29
CA ARG A 132 12.05 16.13 -8.94
C ARG A 132 12.91 16.86 -7.91
N GLY A 133 14.21 16.60 -7.93
CA GLY A 133 15.19 17.22 -7.03
C GLY A 133 15.30 16.53 -5.66
N VAL A 134 14.44 15.58 -5.33
CA VAL A 134 14.56 14.79 -4.10
C VAL A 134 15.51 13.62 -4.32
N ARG A 135 16.51 13.49 -3.45
CA ARG A 135 17.40 12.33 -3.45
C ARG A 135 16.64 11.09 -3.03
N ASN A 136 16.94 9.95 -3.66
CA ASN A 136 16.28 8.69 -3.40
C ASN A 136 16.42 8.23 -1.93
N ASP A 137 17.59 8.48 -1.31
CA ASP A 137 17.87 8.13 0.09
C ASP A 137 17.22 9.07 1.12
N ARG A 138 16.54 10.12 0.67
CA ARG A 138 15.81 11.07 1.51
C ARG A 138 14.30 11.02 1.38
N HIS A 139 13.77 10.07 0.63
CA HIS A 139 12.34 9.89 0.50
C HIS A 139 11.89 8.62 1.22
N ILE A 140 11.34 8.76 2.42
CA ILE A 140 11.03 7.64 3.34
C ILE A 140 9.94 6.70 2.85
N LYS A 141 9.09 7.14 1.91
CA LYS A 141 8.05 6.29 1.31
C LYS A 141 8.53 5.56 0.06
N LEU A 142 9.05 6.29 -0.93
CA LEU A 142 9.42 5.74 -2.23
C LEU A 142 10.93 5.47 -2.36
N GLY A 143 11.72 5.95 -1.42
CA GLY A 143 13.15 5.79 -1.40
C GLY A 143 13.57 4.35 -1.11
N ARG A 144 14.83 4.06 -1.43
CA ARG A 144 15.41 2.73 -1.23
C ARG A 144 15.48 2.38 0.25
N GLY A 145 14.90 1.25 0.61
CA GLY A 145 14.78 0.78 1.99
C GLY A 145 13.68 1.46 2.79
N GLY A 146 12.88 2.33 2.17
CA GLY A 146 11.71 2.97 2.80
C GLY A 146 10.46 2.10 2.80
N LEU A 147 9.32 2.74 3.12
CA LEU A 147 8.05 2.03 3.33
C LEU A 147 7.64 1.15 2.14
N SER A 148 7.73 1.67 0.91
CA SER A 148 7.35 0.90 -0.28
C SER A 148 8.23 -0.32 -0.52
N ASP A 149 9.49 -0.30 -0.12
CA ASP A 149 10.38 -1.44 -0.26
C ASP A 149 9.95 -2.58 0.65
N VAL A 150 9.62 -2.27 1.90
CA VAL A 150 9.10 -3.27 2.85
C VAL A 150 7.74 -3.79 2.39
N GLU A 151 6.80 -2.89 2.06
CA GLU A 151 5.45 -3.28 1.59
C GLU A 151 5.49 -4.23 0.40
N TRP A 152 6.24 -3.88 -0.64
CA TRP A 152 6.29 -4.68 -1.86
C TRP A 152 6.97 -6.03 -1.64
N THR A 153 7.99 -6.07 -0.77
CA THR A 153 8.65 -7.32 -0.38
C THR A 153 7.66 -8.24 0.33
N VAL A 154 6.96 -7.74 1.34
CA VAL A 154 5.95 -8.52 2.07
C VAL A 154 4.81 -8.95 1.15
N GLN A 155 4.30 -8.06 0.29
CA GLN A 155 3.24 -8.38 -0.66
C GLN A 155 3.63 -9.47 -1.65
N LEU A 156 4.85 -9.43 -2.19
CA LEU A 156 5.33 -10.49 -3.08
C LEU A 156 5.38 -11.84 -2.36
N LEU A 157 5.84 -11.86 -1.11
CA LEU A 157 5.88 -13.07 -0.31
C LEU A 157 4.47 -13.53 0.11
N GLN A 158 3.54 -12.63 0.41
CA GLN A 158 2.14 -12.99 0.61
C GLN A 158 1.55 -13.66 -0.62
N LEU A 159 1.74 -13.11 -1.81
CA LEU A 159 1.27 -13.72 -3.06
C LEU A 159 1.86 -15.12 -3.31
N ARG A 160 3.06 -15.38 -2.83
CA ARG A 160 3.74 -16.69 -2.97
C ARG A 160 3.26 -17.73 -1.95
N TYR A 161 2.99 -17.32 -0.72
CA TYR A 161 2.92 -18.25 0.40
C TYR A 161 1.59 -18.23 1.15
N ALA A 162 0.73 -17.22 0.96
CA ALA A 162 -0.53 -17.11 1.71
C ALA A 162 -1.55 -18.23 1.38
N ALA A 163 -1.39 -18.95 0.28
CA ALA A 163 -2.19 -20.15 0.03
C ALA A 163 -1.90 -21.27 1.03
N GLN A 164 -0.66 -21.35 1.54
CA GLN A 164 -0.19 -22.40 2.44
C GLN A 164 -0.51 -22.11 3.90
N TRP A 165 -0.55 -20.82 4.30
CA TRP A 165 -0.71 -20.42 5.70
C TRP A 165 -1.76 -19.31 5.84
N GLU A 166 -2.78 -19.57 6.63
CA GLU A 166 -3.91 -18.66 6.82
C GLU A 166 -3.49 -17.37 7.54
N ASP A 167 -2.56 -17.43 8.48
CA ASP A 167 -2.06 -16.27 9.23
C ASP A 167 -1.25 -15.28 8.38
N VAL A 168 -0.80 -15.69 7.17
CA VAL A 168 -0.21 -14.78 6.18
C VAL A 168 -1.27 -13.97 5.44
N ARG A 169 -2.56 -14.36 5.50
CA ARG A 169 -3.71 -13.72 4.83
C ARG A 169 -4.20 -12.51 5.61
N THR A 170 -3.38 -11.50 5.74
CA THR A 170 -3.70 -10.24 6.42
C THR A 170 -3.50 -9.04 5.51
N THR A 171 -4.25 -7.97 5.77
CA THR A 171 -4.05 -6.67 5.08
C THR A 171 -2.98 -5.80 5.74
N HIS A 172 -2.44 -6.22 6.89
CA HIS A 172 -1.44 -5.50 7.67
C HIS A 172 -0.03 -5.98 7.34
N THR A 173 0.86 -5.05 6.98
CA THR A 173 2.23 -5.38 6.55
C THR A 173 3.03 -6.07 7.64
N ILE A 174 2.96 -5.59 8.87
CA ILE A 174 3.73 -6.14 9.98
C ILE A 174 3.21 -7.51 10.39
N ASP A 175 1.89 -7.70 10.47
CA ASP A 175 1.31 -9.01 10.80
C ASP A 175 1.70 -10.06 9.75
N ALA A 176 1.71 -9.68 8.45
CA ALA A 176 2.18 -10.56 7.39
C ALA A 176 3.68 -10.87 7.50
N LEU A 177 4.50 -9.86 7.83
CA LEU A 177 5.93 -10.04 8.06
C LEU A 177 6.20 -11.00 9.22
N ASP A 178 5.48 -10.86 10.33
CA ASP A 178 5.61 -11.71 11.52
C ASP A 178 5.18 -13.15 11.21
N ALA A 179 4.10 -13.33 10.44
CA ALA A 179 3.67 -14.66 9.99
C ALA A 179 4.70 -15.30 9.05
N LEU A 180 5.26 -14.56 8.12
CA LEU A 180 6.31 -15.05 7.20
C LEU A 180 7.60 -15.44 7.95
N GLU A 181 7.98 -14.67 8.97
CA GLU A 181 9.09 -15.03 9.87
C GLU A 181 8.79 -16.32 10.64
N LYS A 182 7.61 -16.41 11.26
CA LYS A 182 7.15 -17.60 12.02
C LYS A 182 7.20 -18.88 11.19
N HIS A 183 6.88 -18.80 9.90
CA HIS A 183 6.93 -19.94 8.97
C HIS A 183 8.30 -20.16 8.32
N GLY A 184 9.33 -19.39 8.71
CA GLY A 184 10.70 -19.55 8.23
C GLY A 184 10.93 -19.09 6.79
N VAL A 185 9.99 -18.35 6.19
CA VAL A 185 10.13 -17.74 4.84
C VAL A 185 11.14 -16.61 4.87
N ILE A 186 11.16 -15.84 5.96
CA ILE A 186 12.10 -14.76 6.21
C ILE A 186 12.92 -15.12 7.45
N ARG A 187 14.22 -14.91 7.39
CA ARG A 187 15.11 -15.10 8.54
C ARG A 187 14.81 -14.04 9.60
N ALA A 188 14.96 -14.38 10.87
CA ALA A 188 14.67 -13.48 12.00
C ALA A 188 15.44 -12.14 11.90
N ASP A 189 16.73 -12.18 11.53
CA ASP A 189 17.55 -10.98 11.37
C ASP A 189 17.00 -10.06 10.26
N ASP A 190 16.61 -10.65 9.12
CA ASP A 190 16.05 -9.91 7.98
C ASP A 190 14.66 -9.33 8.33
N ALA A 191 13.82 -10.09 9.02
CA ALA A 191 12.51 -9.63 9.49
C ALA A 191 12.65 -8.46 10.47
N GLN A 192 13.60 -8.52 11.39
CA GLN A 192 13.90 -7.45 12.34
C GLN A 192 14.33 -6.16 11.62
N ILE A 193 15.18 -6.27 10.58
CA ILE A 193 15.63 -5.11 9.79
C ILE A 193 14.45 -4.48 9.04
N LEU A 194 13.60 -5.30 8.39
CA LEU A 194 12.41 -4.81 7.66
C LEU A 194 11.43 -4.13 8.62
N ARG A 195 11.15 -4.75 9.76
CA ARG A 195 10.24 -4.22 10.79
C ARG A 195 10.74 -2.89 11.34
N HIS A 196 12.02 -2.82 11.67
CA HIS A 196 12.64 -1.61 12.19
C HIS A 196 12.59 -0.46 11.20
N SER A 197 12.91 -0.71 9.92
CA SER A 197 12.82 0.30 8.88
C SER A 197 11.38 0.77 8.66
N TRP A 198 10.41 -0.16 8.63
CA TRP A 198 9.00 0.17 8.51
C TRP A 198 8.51 1.08 9.65
N GLN A 199 8.81 0.71 10.89
CA GLN A 199 8.40 1.46 12.08
C GLN A 199 9.05 2.85 12.09
N LEU A 200 10.37 2.93 11.91
CA LEU A 200 11.11 4.18 11.90
C LEU A 200 10.61 5.14 10.80
N CYS A 201 10.41 4.64 9.58
CA CYS A 201 9.88 5.44 8.47
C CYS A 201 8.45 5.91 8.73
N THR A 202 7.61 5.07 9.36
CA THR A 202 6.24 5.44 9.74
C THR A 202 6.24 6.53 10.81
N ASP A 203 7.04 6.39 11.85
CA ASP A 203 7.15 7.35 12.94
C ASP A 203 7.71 8.68 12.44
N LEU A 204 8.74 8.64 11.60
CA LEU A 204 9.31 9.84 10.99
C LEU A 204 8.30 10.56 10.10
N ARG A 205 7.52 9.82 9.32
CA ARG A 205 6.45 10.39 8.49
C ARG A 205 5.40 11.09 9.32
N ASN A 206 4.95 10.45 10.40
CA ASN A 206 3.98 11.03 11.32
C ASN A 206 4.54 12.28 12.01
N ALA A 207 5.79 12.21 12.50
CA ALA A 207 6.47 13.35 13.11
C ALA A 207 6.64 14.51 12.12
N SER A 208 7.01 14.23 10.88
CA SER A 208 7.14 15.22 9.82
C SER A 208 5.81 15.94 9.52
N PHE A 209 4.73 15.17 9.49
CA PHE A 209 3.40 15.75 9.35
C PHE A 209 3.01 16.63 10.54
N LEU A 210 3.23 16.17 11.77
CA LEU A 210 2.94 16.95 12.99
C LEU A 210 3.80 18.23 13.07
N TRP A 211 5.06 18.15 12.66
CA TRP A 211 5.97 19.28 12.68
C TRP A 211 5.62 20.34 11.64
N SER A 212 5.40 19.92 10.39
CA SER A 212 5.23 20.83 9.26
C SER A 212 3.77 21.23 8.98
N GLY A 213 2.79 20.42 9.41
CA GLY A 213 1.39 20.52 9.00
C GLY A 213 1.15 20.20 7.53
N ARG A 214 2.16 19.69 6.79
CA ARG A 214 2.13 19.52 5.32
C ARG A 214 2.26 18.06 4.92
N ALA A 215 1.17 17.45 4.52
CA ALA A 215 1.14 16.05 4.10
C ALA A 215 2.10 15.74 2.92
N GLN A 216 2.27 16.69 1.98
CA GLN A 216 3.13 16.52 0.80
C GLN A 216 4.62 16.48 1.15
N GLN A 217 5.03 17.05 2.28
CA GLN A 217 6.42 17.05 2.75
C GLN A 217 6.71 15.94 3.75
N ALA A 218 5.68 15.26 4.24
CA ALA A 218 5.82 14.24 5.28
C ALA A 218 6.67 13.02 4.86
N ASP A 219 6.80 12.79 3.56
CA ASP A 219 7.59 11.68 3.01
C ASP A 219 9.06 12.05 2.73
N ILE A 220 9.50 13.29 3.02
CA ILE A 220 10.83 13.78 2.66
C ILE A 220 11.63 14.11 3.93
N ILE A 221 12.82 13.56 4.06
CA ILE A 221 13.78 13.97 5.09
C ILE A 221 14.26 15.39 4.76
N PRO A 222 14.06 16.39 5.65
CA PRO A 222 14.43 17.76 5.39
C PRO A 222 15.95 17.95 5.26
N ASP A 223 16.35 18.99 4.54
CA ASP A 223 17.76 19.36 4.34
C ASP A 223 18.23 20.41 5.36
N ASP A 224 17.33 21.16 5.95
CA ASP A 224 17.69 22.22 6.88
C ASP A 224 17.82 21.71 8.33
N TYR A 225 18.76 22.32 9.05
CA TYR A 225 19.12 21.92 10.39
C TYR A 225 17.99 22.12 11.41
N PHE A 226 17.16 23.13 11.24
CA PHE A 226 16.07 23.46 12.16
C PHE A 226 14.99 22.38 12.08
N ASP A 227 14.56 22.03 10.87
CA ASP A 227 13.55 20.98 10.66
C ASP A 227 14.07 19.61 11.09
N MET A 228 15.34 19.28 10.80
CA MET A 228 15.96 18.04 11.30
C MET A 228 15.95 17.97 12.84
N GLY A 229 16.26 19.08 13.50
CA GLY A 229 16.21 19.17 14.95
C GLY A 229 14.78 19.03 15.50
N GLY A 230 13.81 19.67 14.86
CA GLY A 230 12.40 19.59 15.22
C GLY A 230 11.84 18.16 15.11
N LEU A 231 12.16 17.47 14.01
CA LEU A 231 11.76 16.07 13.84
C LEU A 231 12.41 15.15 14.88
N ALA A 232 13.71 15.35 15.17
CA ALA A 232 14.39 14.62 16.22
C ALA A 232 13.68 14.76 17.57
N VAL A 233 13.29 16.00 17.94
CA VAL A 233 12.53 16.25 19.18
C VAL A 233 11.16 15.58 19.17
N CYS A 234 10.42 15.63 18.08
CA CYS A 234 9.14 14.93 17.94
C CYS A 234 9.26 13.41 18.17
N LEU A 235 10.45 12.84 17.93
CA LEU A 235 10.74 11.43 18.12
C LEU A 235 11.53 11.12 19.40
N GLY A 236 11.59 12.08 20.33
CA GLY A 236 12.20 11.90 21.66
C GLY A 236 13.73 12.05 21.71
N HIS A 237 14.33 12.61 20.65
CA HIS A 237 15.76 12.91 20.61
C HIS A 237 16.01 14.40 20.94
N GLU A 238 17.26 14.75 21.24
CA GLU A 238 17.66 16.13 21.47
C GLU A 238 17.83 16.89 20.13
N ALA A 239 17.37 18.15 20.07
CA ALA A 239 17.38 18.96 18.84
C ALA A 239 18.78 19.06 18.19
N HIS A 240 19.84 19.18 18.98
CA HIS A 240 21.21 19.27 18.46
C HIS A 240 21.71 17.96 17.81
N ARG A 241 21.02 16.84 18.02
CA ARG A 241 21.31 15.54 17.39
C ARG A 241 20.56 15.31 16.08
N GLY A 242 19.81 16.30 15.58
CA GLY A 242 18.97 16.14 14.40
C GLY A 242 19.71 15.61 13.17
N LEU A 243 20.90 16.14 12.87
CA LEU A 243 21.72 15.66 11.76
C LEU A 243 22.14 14.20 11.94
N GLN A 244 22.67 13.85 13.11
CA GLN A 244 23.07 12.47 13.42
C GLN A 244 21.88 11.52 13.34
N PHE A 245 20.72 11.91 13.85
CA PHE A 245 19.50 11.11 13.77
C PHE A 245 19.06 10.87 12.33
N MET A 246 19.13 11.88 11.46
CA MET A 246 18.78 11.70 10.04
C MET A 246 19.78 10.80 9.29
N ASP A 247 21.06 10.86 9.63
CA ASP A 247 22.07 9.93 9.09
C ASP A 247 21.83 8.49 9.57
N ASP A 248 21.40 8.30 10.82
CA ASP A 248 21.01 7.00 11.37
C ASP A 248 19.79 6.43 10.63
N VAL A 249 18.77 7.25 10.34
CA VAL A 249 17.60 6.87 9.52
C VAL A 249 18.05 6.37 8.14
N ILE A 250 18.89 7.11 7.45
CA ILE A 250 19.43 6.72 6.14
C ILE A 250 20.21 5.41 6.24
N GLY A 251 20.95 5.23 7.33
CA GLY A 251 21.68 3.99 7.63
C GLY A 251 20.76 2.78 7.79
N VAL A 252 19.63 2.95 8.49
CA VAL A 252 18.59 1.91 8.64
C VAL A 252 17.97 1.57 7.30
N MET A 253 17.57 2.58 6.52
CA MET A 253 17.00 2.39 5.17
C MET A 253 17.98 1.63 4.25
N ARG A 254 19.28 1.93 4.31
CA ARG A 254 20.30 1.22 3.52
C ARG A 254 20.35 -0.26 3.87
N LYS A 255 20.40 -0.61 5.15
CA LYS A 255 20.37 -2.02 5.61
C LYS A 255 19.08 -2.74 5.16
N CYS A 256 17.95 -2.04 5.25
CA CYS A 256 16.67 -2.55 4.73
C CYS A 256 16.74 -2.84 3.23
N ARG A 257 17.33 -1.93 2.43
CA ARG A 257 17.48 -2.14 0.98
C ARG A 257 18.32 -3.38 0.65
N ASP A 258 19.33 -3.69 1.42
CA ASP A 258 20.16 -4.90 1.24
C ASP A 258 19.29 -6.17 1.43
N VAL A 259 18.42 -6.18 2.45
CA VAL A 259 17.45 -7.26 2.65
C VAL A 259 16.47 -7.35 1.49
N VAL A 260 15.93 -6.22 1.05
CA VAL A 260 14.99 -6.14 -0.10
C VAL A 260 15.66 -6.65 -1.38
N ASN A 261 16.92 -6.32 -1.63
CA ASN A 261 17.65 -6.82 -2.78
C ASN A 261 17.71 -8.36 -2.80
N ARG A 262 17.89 -9.00 -1.65
CA ARG A 262 17.89 -10.46 -1.54
C ARG A 262 16.47 -11.05 -1.67
N LEU A 263 15.53 -10.58 -0.88
CA LEU A 263 14.20 -11.19 -0.76
C LEU A 263 13.27 -10.85 -1.93
N PHE A 264 13.31 -9.62 -2.40
CA PHE A 264 12.42 -9.14 -3.46
C PHE A 264 13.03 -9.34 -4.85
N TYR A 265 14.29 -8.95 -5.05
CA TYR A 265 14.93 -9.01 -6.36
C TYR A 265 15.78 -10.29 -6.59
N GLY A 266 16.01 -11.12 -5.57
CA GLY A 266 16.84 -12.33 -5.68
C GLY A 266 18.32 -12.04 -6.01
N ARG A 267 18.83 -10.89 -5.57
CA ARG A 267 20.22 -10.46 -5.79
C ARG A 267 21.03 -10.71 -4.53
N GLU A 268 22.15 -11.40 -4.65
CA GLU A 268 23.12 -11.58 -3.57
C GLU A 268 23.91 -10.30 -3.27
#